data_7158850a74d8f09272effb68acb9131e
#
_entry.id   7158850a74d8f09272effb68acb9131e
#
_cell.length_a   1.000
_cell.length_b   1.000
_cell.length_c   1.000
_cell.angle_alpha   90.00
_cell.angle_beta   90.00
_cell.angle_gamma   90.00
#
_symmetry.space_group_name_H-M   'P 1'
#
loop_
_entity.id
_entity.type
_entity.pdbx_description
1 polymer ?
#
loop_
_entity_poly.entity_id
_entity_poly.type
_entity_poly.pdbx_seq_one_letter_code
_entity_poly.pdbx_strand_id
1 'polypeptide(L)'
;MLAAIVVLGPRAGWPLWAAFCVGSTFVSLSQPAVALALPAAAAGRALSAYNLVIFAGVFLVQWAIGGLVDAFALLGWDTVARFRGAIAVFGLCCVSAYGVFLFGCRRQRAAPGG
;
A
#
# COMPACT_ATOMS: atom_id res chain seq x y z
N MET A 1 4.43 -5.88 9.48
CA MET A 1 3.76 -7.08 9.03
C MET A 1 4.31 -7.59 7.70
N LEU A 2 4.32 -6.82 6.61
CA LEU A 2 4.98 -7.20 5.34
C LEU A 2 6.45 -7.60 5.53
N ALA A 3 7.21 -6.87 6.33
CA ALA A 3 8.60 -7.20 6.65
C ALA A 3 8.73 -8.59 7.30
N ALA A 4 7.82 -8.96 8.18
CA ALA A 4 7.82 -10.29 8.80
C ALA A 4 7.54 -11.41 7.78
N ILE A 5 6.64 -11.18 6.82
CA ILE A 5 6.35 -12.12 5.74
C ILE A 5 7.58 -12.29 4.85
N VAL A 6 8.28 -11.21 4.52
CA VAL A 6 9.50 -11.24 3.69
C VAL A 6 10.64 -12.00 4.40
N VAL A 7 10.82 -11.76 5.70
CA VAL A 7 11.89 -12.39 6.49
C VAL A 7 11.63 -13.87 6.73
N LEU A 8 10.40 -14.23 7.13
CA LEU A 8 10.02 -15.62 7.41
C LEU A 8 9.86 -16.46 6.13
N GLY A 9 9.57 -15.80 4.96
CA GLY A 9 9.42 -16.49 3.70
C GLY A 9 8.40 -17.64 3.77
N PRO A 10 8.76 -18.89 3.36
CA PRO A 10 7.84 -20.03 3.37
C PRO A 10 7.36 -20.44 4.77
N ARG A 11 8.06 -19.99 5.83
CA ARG A 11 7.68 -20.22 7.23
C ARG A 11 6.66 -19.22 7.76
N ALA A 12 6.34 -18.18 6.98
CA ALA A 12 5.23 -17.27 7.26
C ALA A 12 3.92 -18.06 7.11
N GLY A 13 3.45 -18.65 8.21
CA GLY A 13 2.25 -19.47 8.22
C GLY A 13 0.98 -18.66 7.88
N TRP A 14 -0.09 -19.37 7.56
CA TRP A 14 -1.41 -18.79 7.24
C TRP A 14 -1.91 -17.73 8.26
N PRO A 15 -1.61 -17.79 9.59
CA PRO A 15 -2.09 -16.76 10.52
C PRO A 15 -1.56 -15.37 10.22
N LEU A 16 -0.30 -15.27 9.74
CA LEU A 16 0.31 -13.98 9.40
C LEU A 16 -0.35 -13.36 8.14
N TRP A 17 -0.69 -14.20 7.18
CA TRP A 17 -1.45 -13.79 6.00
C TRP A 17 -2.88 -13.39 6.35
N ALA A 18 -3.56 -14.15 7.21
CA ALA A 18 -4.90 -13.81 7.69
C ALA A 18 -4.91 -12.46 8.41
N ALA A 19 -3.95 -12.24 9.32
CA ALA A 19 -3.81 -10.96 10.02
C ALA A 19 -3.49 -9.79 9.05
N PHE A 20 -2.72 -10.03 7.98
CA PHE A 20 -2.49 -9.03 6.93
C PHE A 20 -3.79 -8.70 6.18
N CYS A 21 -4.58 -9.70 5.79
CA CYS A 21 -5.87 -9.49 5.13
C CYS A 21 -6.85 -8.71 6.02
N VAL A 22 -6.97 -9.09 7.30
CA VAL A 22 -7.81 -8.36 8.27
C VAL A 22 -7.33 -6.92 8.41
N GLY A 23 -6.02 -6.69 8.56
CA GLY A 23 -5.45 -5.34 8.63
C GLY A 23 -5.74 -4.50 7.38
N SER A 24 -5.71 -5.10 6.20
CA SER A 24 -6.01 -4.44 4.94
C SER A 24 -7.48 -4.01 4.83
N THR A 25 -8.40 -4.70 5.51
CA THR A 25 -9.83 -4.36 5.52
C THR A 25 -10.09 -2.98 6.16
N PHE A 26 -9.23 -2.54 7.09
CA PHE A 26 -9.34 -1.21 7.69
C PHE A 26 -9.22 -0.06 6.69
N VAL A 27 -8.56 -0.29 5.54
CA VAL A 27 -8.50 0.70 4.46
C VAL A 27 -9.90 1.03 3.94
N SER A 28 -10.83 0.07 3.95
CA SER A 28 -12.21 0.28 3.53
C SER A 28 -12.97 1.27 4.42
N LEU A 29 -12.54 1.47 5.66
CA LEU A 29 -13.13 2.47 6.56
C LEU A 29 -12.81 3.91 6.15
N SER A 30 -11.84 4.13 5.27
CA SER A 30 -11.55 5.46 4.72
C SER A 30 -12.61 5.95 3.73
N GLN A 31 -13.37 5.05 3.10
CA GLN A 31 -14.41 5.40 2.14
C GLN A 31 -15.56 6.24 2.77
N PRO A 32 -16.15 5.82 3.91
CA PRO A 32 -17.15 6.64 4.60
C PRO A 32 -16.62 8.01 5.02
N ALA A 33 -15.35 8.08 5.45
CA ALA A 33 -14.73 9.34 5.85
C ALA A 33 -14.66 10.34 4.67
N VAL A 34 -14.32 9.87 3.47
CA VAL A 34 -14.33 10.69 2.25
C VAL A 34 -15.75 11.15 1.90
N ALA A 35 -16.75 10.28 2.01
CA ALA A 35 -18.12 10.62 1.71
C ALA A 35 -18.69 11.67 2.68
N LEU A 36 -18.34 11.59 3.97
CA LEU A 36 -18.80 12.54 5.00
C LEU A 36 -18.07 13.89 4.97
N ALA A 37 -16.88 13.97 4.36
CA ALA A 37 -16.09 15.19 4.26
C ALA A 37 -16.62 16.19 3.21
N LEU A 38 -17.60 15.78 2.39
CA LEU A 38 -18.09 16.56 1.25
C LEU A 38 -19.61 16.75 1.29
N PRO A 39 -20.15 17.83 0.69
CA PRO A 39 -21.58 18.01 0.54
C PRO A 39 -22.21 16.82 -0.20
N ALA A 40 -23.44 16.44 0.19
CA ALA A 40 -24.16 15.28 -0.35
C ALA A 40 -24.22 15.27 -1.90
N ALA A 41 -24.35 16.44 -2.53
CA ALA A 41 -24.38 16.58 -3.99
C ALA A 41 -23.05 16.19 -4.68
N ALA A 42 -21.93 16.28 -3.97
CA ALA A 42 -20.59 15.96 -4.49
C ALA A 42 -20.06 14.59 -4.01
N ALA A 43 -20.64 14.03 -2.94
CA ALA A 43 -20.16 12.83 -2.28
C ALA A 43 -20.08 11.62 -3.22
N GLY A 44 -21.08 11.40 -4.07
CA GLY A 44 -21.08 10.28 -5.03
C GLY A 44 -19.96 10.38 -6.06
N ARG A 45 -19.73 11.57 -6.61
CA ARG A 45 -18.65 11.81 -7.59
C ARG A 45 -17.28 11.66 -6.97
N ALA A 46 -17.11 12.16 -5.75
CA ALA A 46 -15.86 12.02 -4.99
C ALA A 46 -15.56 10.57 -4.65
N LEU A 47 -16.57 9.80 -4.25
CA LEU A 47 -16.42 8.38 -3.93
C LEU A 47 -16.05 7.57 -5.18
N SER A 48 -16.64 7.88 -6.33
CA SER A 48 -16.28 7.25 -7.61
C SER A 48 -14.84 7.57 -8.01
N ALA A 49 -14.42 8.83 -7.88
CA ALA A 49 -13.05 9.24 -8.16
C ALA A 49 -12.06 8.58 -7.19
N TYR A 50 -12.40 8.49 -5.92
CA TYR A 50 -11.60 7.81 -4.90
C TYR A 50 -11.41 6.31 -5.22
N ASN A 51 -12.50 5.62 -5.58
CA ASN A 51 -12.41 4.22 -6.01
C ASN A 51 -11.55 4.05 -7.26
N LEU A 52 -11.70 4.93 -8.25
CA LEU A 52 -10.89 4.89 -9.45
C LEU A 52 -9.39 5.00 -9.12
N VAL A 53 -9.01 5.92 -8.24
CA VAL A 53 -7.61 6.08 -7.79
C VAL A 53 -7.11 4.84 -7.07
N ILE A 54 -7.94 4.21 -6.21
CA ILE A 54 -7.57 2.95 -5.53
C ILE A 54 -7.32 1.85 -6.55
N PHE A 55 -8.24 1.61 -7.49
CA PHE A 55 -8.09 0.56 -8.48
C PHE A 55 -6.92 0.80 -9.42
N ALA A 56 -6.71 2.05 -9.86
CA ALA A 56 -5.54 2.41 -10.64
C ALA A 56 -4.24 2.16 -9.86
N GLY A 57 -4.21 2.50 -8.57
CA GLY A 57 -3.08 2.23 -7.69
C GLY A 57 -2.80 0.73 -7.53
N VAL A 58 -3.83 -0.08 -7.31
CA VAL A 58 -3.71 -1.54 -7.23
C VAL A 58 -3.15 -2.11 -8.52
N PHE A 59 -3.69 -1.68 -9.67
CA PHE A 59 -3.22 -2.12 -10.98
C PHE A 59 -1.75 -1.77 -11.21
N LEU A 60 -1.35 -0.53 -10.94
CA LEU A 60 0.04 -0.08 -11.08
C LEU A 60 1.00 -0.86 -10.18
N VAL A 61 0.59 -1.12 -8.94
CA VAL A 61 1.40 -1.91 -8.00
C VAL A 61 1.57 -3.34 -8.47
N GLN A 62 0.51 -3.99 -8.94
CA GLN A 62 0.57 -5.36 -9.44
C GLN A 62 1.46 -5.45 -10.69
N TRP A 63 1.33 -4.49 -11.60
CA TRP A 63 2.16 -4.41 -12.80
C TRP A 63 3.64 -4.18 -12.43
N ALA A 64 3.92 -3.27 -11.49
CA ALA A 64 5.28 -2.99 -11.03
C ALA A 64 5.92 -4.21 -10.34
N ILE A 65 5.17 -4.95 -9.51
CA ILE A 65 5.64 -6.19 -8.87
C ILE A 65 5.99 -7.22 -9.94
N GLY A 66 5.13 -7.41 -10.95
CA GLY A 66 5.39 -8.30 -12.07
C GLY A 66 6.69 -7.94 -12.80
N GLY A 67 6.86 -6.66 -13.16
CA GLY A 67 8.06 -6.16 -13.81
C GLY A 67 9.34 -6.33 -12.97
N LEU A 68 9.24 -6.18 -11.63
CA LEU A 68 10.38 -6.44 -10.73
C LEU A 68 10.74 -7.93 -10.70
N VAL A 69 9.76 -8.82 -10.66
CA VAL A 69 10.00 -10.27 -10.71
C VAL A 69 10.69 -10.66 -12.00
N ASP A 70 10.27 -10.09 -13.14
CA ASP A 70 10.89 -10.34 -14.43
C ASP A 70 12.32 -9.77 -14.49
N ALA A 71 12.56 -8.58 -13.97
CA ALA A 71 13.89 -7.98 -13.90
C ALA A 71 14.84 -8.83 -13.03
N PHE A 72 14.38 -9.34 -11.90
CA PHE A 72 15.18 -10.26 -11.07
C PHE A 72 15.39 -11.62 -11.74
N ALA A 73 14.48 -12.04 -12.63
CA ALA A 73 14.67 -13.22 -13.45
C ALA A 73 15.86 -13.06 -14.41
N LEU A 74 15.99 -11.90 -15.04
CA LEU A 74 17.12 -11.59 -15.92
C LEU A 74 18.45 -11.56 -15.18
N LEU A 75 18.43 -11.23 -13.87
CA LEU A 75 19.61 -11.27 -12.99
C LEU A 75 19.97 -12.69 -12.50
N GLY A 76 19.24 -13.71 -12.94
CA GLY A 76 19.52 -15.11 -12.58
C GLY A 76 19.08 -15.50 -11.16
N TRP A 77 18.24 -14.72 -10.50
CA TRP A 77 17.75 -15.04 -9.17
C TRP A 77 16.83 -16.26 -9.18
N ASP A 78 16.84 -17.04 -8.10
CA ASP A 78 15.88 -18.13 -7.90
C ASP A 78 14.45 -17.59 -7.72
N THR A 79 13.45 -18.38 -8.09
CA THR A 79 12.04 -17.98 -8.10
C THR A 79 11.58 -17.41 -6.76
N VAL A 80 11.96 -18.04 -5.65
CA VAL A 80 11.60 -17.57 -4.30
C VAL A 80 12.25 -16.22 -4.00
N ALA A 81 13.52 -16.06 -4.39
CA ALA A 81 14.27 -14.81 -4.18
C ALA A 81 13.67 -13.64 -4.98
N ARG A 82 13.21 -13.87 -6.21
CA ARG A 82 12.54 -12.86 -7.06
C ARG A 82 11.31 -12.29 -6.39
N PHE A 83 10.42 -13.15 -5.93
CA PHE A 83 9.19 -12.72 -5.24
C PHE A 83 9.48 -12.00 -3.92
N ARG A 84 10.43 -12.51 -3.13
CA ARG A 84 10.85 -11.87 -1.88
C ARG A 84 11.45 -10.49 -2.14
N GLY A 85 12.28 -10.36 -3.16
CA GLY A 85 12.86 -9.08 -3.58
C GLY A 85 11.80 -8.07 -4.01
N ALA A 86 10.86 -8.48 -4.85
CA ALA A 86 9.77 -7.61 -5.31
C ALA A 86 8.88 -7.13 -4.15
N ILE A 87 8.51 -8.03 -3.23
CA ILE A 87 7.72 -7.67 -2.03
C ILE A 87 8.53 -6.76 -1.09
N ALA A 88 9.84 -6.97 -0.96
CA ALA A 88 10.71 -6.11 -0.14
C ALA A 88 10.78 -4.70 -0.71
N VAL A 89 10.95 -4.53 -2.03
CA VAL A 89 10.93 -3.23 -2.71
C VAL A 89 9.59 -2.54 -2.49
N PHE A 90 8.48 -3.26 -2.67
CA PHE A 90 7.15 -2.72 -2.42
C PHE A 90 6.98 -2.28 -0.96
N GLY A 91 7.44 -3.08 0.00
CA GLY A 91 7.41 -2.74 1.42
C GLY A 91 8.20 -1.46 1.73
N LEU A 92 9.39 -1.29 1.12
CA LEU A 92 10.18 -0.06 1.26
C LEU A 92 9.45 1.16 0.67
N CYS A 93 8.80 1.03 -0.47
CA CYS A 93 7.98 2.09 -1.04
C CYS A 93 6.84 2.49 -0.10
N CYS A 94 6.15 1.53 0.51
CA CYS A 94 5.09 1.79 1.48
C CYS A 94 5.60 2.53 2.72
N VAL A 95 6.75 2.11 3.28
CA VAL A 95 7.37 2.77 4.43
C VAL A 95 7.78 4.20 4.09
N SER A 96 8.37 4.41 2.91
CA SER A 96 8.77 5.73 2.42
C SER A 96 7.57 6.66 2.25
N ALA A 97 6.49 6.19 1.62
CA ALA A 97 5.27 6.93 1.44
C ALA A 97 4.63 7.32 2.78
N TYR A 98 4.61 6.39 3.74
CA TYR A 98 4.13 6.66 5.09
C TYR A 98 5.00 7.67 5.83
N GLY A 99 6.32 7.59 5.67
CA GLY A 99 7.26 8.57 6.22
C GLY A 99 7.00 9.97 5.68
N VAL A 100 6.85 10.12 4.38
CA VAL A 100 6.51 11.41 3.74
C VAL A 100 5.20 11.97 4.27
N PHE A 101 4.18 11.13 4.42
CA PHE A 101 2.89 11.53 5.00
C PHE A 101 3.05 12.06 6.43
N LEU A 102 3.78 11.35 7.29
CA LEU A 102 4.00 11.77 8.68
C LEU A 102 4.79 13.08 8.76
N PHE A 103 5.80 13.27 7.91
CA PHE A 103 6.55 14.53 7.85
C PHE A 103 5.67 15.69 7.38
N GLY A 104 4.81 15.47 6.39
CA GLY A 104 3.84 16.44 5.90
C GLY A 104 2.86 16.88 7.01
N CYS A 105 2.28 15.93 7.74
CA CYS A 105 1.39 16.20 8.86
C CYS A 105 2.08 16.97 10.00
N ARG A 106 3.34 16.66 10.29
CA ARG A 106 4.12 17.38 11.31
C ARG A 106 4.36 18.84 10.93
N ARG A 107 4.69 19.11 9.67
CA ARG A 107 4.91 20.48 9.16
C ARG A 107 3.64 21.31 9.26
N GLN A 108 2.48 20.76 8.93
CA GLN A 108 1.20 21.49 9.05
C GLN A 108 0.85 21.83 10.50
N ARG A 109 1.18 20.96 11.45
CA ARG A 109 0.97 21.23 12.88
C ARG A 109 1.97 22.22 13.48
N ALA A 110 3.15 22.36 12.88
CA ALA A 110 4.20 23.28 13.33
C ALA A 110 4.09 24.69 12.73
N ALA A 111 3.23 24.89 11.71
CA ALA A 111 2.92 26.22 11.21
C ALA A 111 1.93 26.88 12.17
N PRO A 112 2.35 27.89 12.98
CA PRO A 112 1.42 28.65 13.81
C PRO A 112 0.45 29.35 12.88
N GLY A 113 -0.85 29.24 13.18
CA GLY A 113 -1.91 29.83 12.39
C GLY A 113 -1.66 31.31 12.10
N GLY A 114 -1.61 31.65 10.80
CA GLY A 114 -1.71 33.02 10.34
C GLY A 114 -3.19 33.44 10.28
#